data_199d8f7403a9148f901b697d255cc051
#
_entry.id   199d8f7403a9148f901b697d255cc051
#
_cell.length_a   1.000
_cell.length_b   1.000
_cell.length_c   1.000
_cell.angle_alpha   90.00
_cell.angle_beta   90.00
_cell.angle_gamma   90.00
#
_symmetry.space_group_name_H-M   'P 1'
#
loop_
_entity.id
_entity.type
_entity.pdbx_description
1 polymer ?
#
loop_
_entity_poly.entity_id
_entity_poly.type
_entity_poly.pdbx_seq_one_letter_code
_entity_poly.pdbx_strand_id
1 'polypeptide(L)'
;MKKLFITALILTITSSTAFASEIYTIKDLKKMNIQANSSISKADLEKAKAIMAQIHQKTADGVNNGKGPFYAEIYDNNGNLIVASSNSVVEDNCALYHAEVNTLRKAFSKYKQYDLSPQNLTIYINAEPCIMCAGALMWSGVKTIYFGVPSKDVERITGFDEGYKPNWIKEFKKRGITVYGNIEKATGEKVLQDYVNSGKEIYKPSREEKLIGMPNPWTDCNSDFKCGEKVAGFNFPLKLSNYSIRAMKGIFEITYPLNEFKTVTVRKSFDETHNGDNSGDYNKYPDNGVYTLKNGVAINTRGDKEKIYVMYFMAESGVYSARCEQGMNKNEVEGIFNVIREAEEPKNQL
;
A
#
# COMPACT_ATOMS: atom_id res chain seq x y z
N MET A 1 12.20 80.85 34.39
CA MET A 1 11.11 79.85 34.10
C MET A 1 11.65 78.79 33.13
N LYS A 2 12.09 77.66 33.63
CA LYS A 2 12.60 76.53 32.82
C LYS A 2 11.44 75.55 32.67
N LYS A 3 10.95 75.34 31.45
CA LYS A 3 9.96 74.25 31.10
C LYS A 3 10.69 72.96 30.96
N LEU A 4 10.29 71.99 31.78
CA LEU A 4 10.73 70.60 31.75
C LEU A 4 9.85 69.89 30.74
N PHE A 5 10.41 69.38 29.63
CA PHE A 5 9.76 68.46 28.72
C PHE A 5 10.01 67.05 29.20
N ILE A 6 8.93 66.35 29.63
CA ILE A 6 8.94 64.92 29.93
C ILE A 6 8.58 64.22 28.65
N THR A 7 9.54 63.52 28.01
CA THR A 7 9.32 62.68 26.86
C THR A 7 8.91 61.28 27.37
N ALA A 8 7.66 60.92 27.21
CA ALA A 8 7.17 59.59 27.52
C ALA A 8 7.63 58.61 26.43
N LEU A 9 8.51 57.68 26.80
CA LEU A 9 8.93 56.56 25.92
C LEU A 9 7.85 55.48 25.98
N ILE A 10 7.03 55.39 24.93
CA ILE A 10 6.06 54.31 24.78
C ILE A 10 6.82 53.09 24.29
N LEU A 11 7.05 52.13 25.21
CA LEU A 11 7.60 50.80 24.88
C LEU A 11 6.47 49.95 24.31
N THR A 12 6.35 49.87 22.99
CA THR A 12 5.47 48.88 22.34
C THR A 12 6.09 47.50 22.45
N ILE A 13 5.62 46.73 23.41
CA ILE A 13 5.92 45.29 23.49
C ILE A 13 5.10 44.62 22.39
N THR A 14 5.71 44.37 21.24
CA THR A 14 5.18 43.45 20.25
C THR A 14 5.37 42.02 20.76
N SER A 15 4.36 41.47 21.42
CA SER A 15 4.31 40.06 21.74
C SER A 15 4.19 39.31 20.42
N SER A 16 5.30 38.81 19.89
CA SER A 16 5.29 37.79 18.86
C SER A 16 4.84 36.49 19.50
N THR A 17 3.52 36.25 19.56
CA THR A 17 3.00 34.94 19.78
C THR A 17 3.42 34.10 18.60
N ALA A 18 4.49 33.32 18.76
CA ALA A 18 4.77 32.22 17.86
C ALA A 18 3.59 31.27 17.95
N PHE A 19 2.70 31.31 16.96
CA PHE A 19 1.67 30.28 16.78
C PHE A 19 2.41 28.98 16.55
N ALA A 20 2.45 28.11 17.56
CA ALA A 20 2.86 26.73 17.35
C ALA A 20 1.97 26.17 16.26
N SER A 21 2.52 25.82 15.12
CA SER A 21 1.76 25.28 14.00
C SER A 21 1.10 23.97 14.47
N GLU A 22 -0.21 23.91 14.37
CA GLU A 22 -0.99 22.69 14.70
C GLU A 22 -0.45 21.53 13.86
N ILE A 23 -0.05 20.43 14.53
CA ILE A 23 0.53 19.26 13.89
C ILE A 23 -0.46 18.13 13.92
N TYR A 24 -0.75 17.54 12.78
CA TYR A 24 -1.49 16.30 12.65
C TYR A 24 -0.57 15.09 12.80
N THR A 25 -0.86 14.24 13.77
CA THR A 25 -0.17 12.95 13.92
C THR A 25 -0.63 11.97 12.84
N ILE A 26 0.11 10.86 12.66
CA ILE A 26 -0.30 9.77 11.75
C ILE A 26 -1.70 9.26 12.09
N LYS A 27 -2.06 9.23 13.39
CA LYS A 27 -3.39 8.80 13.86
C LYS A 27 -4.49 9.78 13.41
N ASP A 28 -4.22 11.07 13.45
CA ASP A 28 -5.17 12.08 13.00
C ASP A 28 -5.35 12.04 11.48
N LEU A 29 -4.25 11.91 10.74
CA LEU A 29 -4.27 11.75 9.28
C LEU A 29 -5.05 10.50 8.84
N LYS A 30 -4.92 9.40 9.58
CA LYS A 30 -5.72 8.19 9.32
C LYS A 30 -7.22 8.43 9.49
N LYS A 31 -7.65 9.20 10.52
CA LYS A 31 -9.07 9.57 10.70
C LYS A 31 -9.58 10.44 9.54
N MET A 32 -8.71 11.23 8.92
CA MET A 32 -8.99 12.04 7.74
C MET A 32 -8.89 11.26 6.42
N ASN A 33 -8.72 9.93 6.50
CA ASN A 33 -8.48 9.05 5.34
C ASN A 33 -7.22 9.40 4.54
N ILE A 34 -6.22 10.03 5.17
CA ILE A 34 -4.91 10.33 4.56
C ILE A 34 -3.94 9.22 4.93
N GLN A 35 -3.34 8.59 3.93
CA GLN A 35 -2.23 7.65 4.13
C GLN A 35 -0.97 8.44 4.47
N ALA A 36 -0.26 8.08 5.52
CA ALA A 36 0.96 8.81 5.92
C ALA A 36 1.94 7.90 6.65
N ASN A 37 3.23 8.18 6.49
CA ASN A 37 4.30 7.57 7.26
C ASN A 37 5.00 8.55 8.22
N SER A 38 4.55 9.81 8.27
CA SER A 38 5.03 10.87 9.16
C SER A 38 3.89 11.80 9.59
N SER A 39 4.09 12.59 10.64
CA SER A 39 3.24 13.72 11.00
C SER A 39 3.47 14.91 10.06
N ILE A 40 2.51 15.83 9.99
CA ILE A 40 2.57 17.01 9.12
C ILE A 40 1.95 18.22 9.83
N SER A 41 2.45 19.42 9.56
CA SER A 41 1.79 20.64 10.03
C SER A 41 0.48 20.87 9.26
N LYS A 42 -0.49 21.51 9.91
CA LYS A 42 -1.74 21.91 9.26
C LYS A 42 -1.50 22.77 8.02
N ALA A 43 -0.57 23.71 8.12
CA ALA A 43 -0.22 24.60 7.01
C ALA A 43 0.35 23.84 5.81
N ASP A 44 1.27 22.88 6.04
CA ASP A 44 1.83 22.07 4.97
C ASP A 44 0.79 21.14 4.34
N LEU A 45 -0.14 20.59 5.13
CA LEU A 45 -1.23 19.77 4.61
C LEU A 45 -2.16 20.60 3.72
N GLU A 46 -2.57 21.79 4.14
CA GLU A 46 -3.42 22.67 3.32
C GLU A 46 -2.70 23.13 2.05
N LYS A 47 -1.41 23.43 2.14
CA LYS A 47 -0.57 23.71 0.96
C LYS A 47 -0.54 22.50 0.01
N ALA A 48 -0.36 21.29 0.55
CA ALA A 48 -0.35 20.06 -0.25
C ALA A 48 -1.69 19.82 -0.95
N LYS A 49 -2.81 20.04 -0.29
CA LYS A 49 -4.14 19.96 -0.89
C LYS A 49 -4.33 20.97 -2.03
N ALA A 50 -3.93 22.21 -1.80
CA ALA A 50 -4.03 23.26 -2.83
C ALA A 50 -3.20 22.92 -4.09
N ILE A 51 -1.96 22.42 -3.92
CA ILE A 51 -1.12 21.97 -5.03
C ILE A 51 -1.77 20.77 -5.73
N MET A 52 -2.25 19.79 -4.98
CA MET A 52 -2.88 18.59 -5.56
C MET A 52 -4.15 18.93 -6.34
N ALA A 53 -4.97 19.85 -5.86
CA ALA A 53 -6.14 20.33 -6.61
C ALA A 53 -5.73 20.95 -7.96
N GLN A 54 -4.67 21.76 -7.99
CA GLN A 54 -4.12 22.29 -9.25
C GLN A 54 -3.57 21.18 -10.17
N ILE A 55 -2.93 20.16 -9.60
CA ILE A 55 -2.43 19.00 -10.35
C ILE A 55 -3.59 18.23 -10.98
N HIS A 56 -4.67 18.00 -10.25
CA HIS A 56 -5.87 17.37 -10.84
C HIS A 56 -6.47 18.19 -11.97
N GLN A 57 -6.52 19.53 -11.84
CA GLN A 57 -6.98 20.40 -12.92
C GLN A 57 -6.05 20.31 -14.14
N LYS A 58 -4.73 20.40 -13.95
CA LYS A 58 -3.76 20.25 -15.06
C LYS A 58 -3.82 18.87 -15.72
N THR A 59 -4.11 17.83 -14.92
CA THR A 59 -4.35 16.48 -15.46
C THR A 59 -5.59 16.46 -16.35
N ALA A 60 -6.70 17.05 -15.90
CA ALA A 60 -7.94 17.15 -16.70
C ALA A 60 -7.73 17.95 -17.97
N ASP A 61 -7.02 19.07 -17.90
CA ASP A 61 -6.67 19.87 -19.07
C ASP A 61 -5.79 19.08 -20.04
N GLY A 62 -4.82 18.32 -19.54
CA GLY A 62 -3.99 17.41 -20.32
C GLY A 62 -4.81 16.33 -21.00
N VAL A 63 -5.74 15.70 -20.29
CA VAL A 63 -6.68 14.72 -20.85
C VAL A 63 -7.49 15.32 -21.99
N ASN A 64 -8.02 16.52 -21.84
CA ASN A 64 -8.76 17.22 -22.90
C ASN A 64 -7.90 17.50 -24.14
N ASN A 65 -6.58 17.65 -23.94
CA ASN A 65 -5.59 17.87 -25.01
C ASN A 65 -4.91 16.58 -25.50
N GLY A 66 -5.50 15.41 -25.27
CA GLY A 66 -5.01 14.14 -25.79
C GLY A 66 -4.00 13.39 -24.94
N LYS A 67 -3.60 13.93 -23.77
CA LYS A 67 -2.65 13.28 -22.86
C LYS A 67 -3.28 12.13 -22.07
N GLY A 68 -2.44 11.25 -21.51
CA GLY A 68 -2.86 10.27 -20.52
C GLY A 68 -3.29 10.93 -19.19
N PRO A 69 -3.98 10.20 -18.29
CA PRO A 69 -4.59 10.75 -17.09
C PRO A 69 -3.63 10.86 -15.89
N PHE A 70 -2.32 10.97 -16.16
CA PHE A 70 -1.30 11.06 -15.11
C PHE A 70 -0.40 12.27 -15.30
N TYR A 71 -0.11 12.94 -14.18
CA TYR A 71 0.68 14.16 -14.15
C TYR A 71 1.46 14.27 -12.84
N ALA A 72 2.69 14.78 -12.91
CA ALA A 72 3.55 14.96 -11.75
C ALA A 72 4.32 16.28 -11.79
N GLU A 73 4.58 16.84 -10.62
CA GLU A 73 5.35 18.08 -10.41
C GLU A 73 6.39 17.88 -9.31
N ILE A 74 7.59 18.40 -9.51
CA ILE A 74 8.64 18.47 -8.49
C ILE A 74 8.85 19.92 -8.06
N TYR A 75 8.89 20.10 -6.72
CA TYR A 75 9.12 21.38 -6.06
C TYR A 75 10.40 21.33 -5.22
N ASP A 76 11.06 22.48 -5.09
CA ASP A 76 12.15 22.67 -4.14
C ASP A 76 11.65 22.91 -2.71
N ASN A 77 12.57 23.02 -1.76
CA ASN A 77 12.27 23.28 -0.36
C ASN A 77 11.66 24.67 -0.10
N ASN A 78 11.80 25.62 -1.04
CA ASN A 78 11.21 26.96 -0.96
C ASN A 78 9.78 26.98 -1.53
N GLY A 79 9.33 25.88 -2.11
CA GLY A 79 8.01 25.75 -2.75
C GLY A 79 7.98 26.26 -4.19
N ASN A 80 9.13 26.41 -4.84
CA ASN A 80 9.20 26.74 -6.26
C ASN A 80 9.01 25.49 -7.11
N LEU A 81 8.18 25.56 -8.14
CA LEU A 81 8.05 24.51 -9.14
C LEU A 81 9.35 24.38 -9.93
N ILE A 82 9.95 23.21 -9.91
CA ILE A 82 11.22 22.91 -10.58
C ILE A 82 10.99 22.34 -11.98
N VAL A 83 10.19 21.31 -12.06
CA VAL A 83 9.82 20.60 -13.31
C VAL A 83 8.44 19.97 -13.18
N ALA A 84 7.81 19.74 -14.31
CA ALA A 84 6.52 19.07 -14.42
C ALA A 84 6.45 18.21 -15.68
N SER A 85 5.64 17.15 -15.66
CA SER A 85 5.42 16.32 -16.83
C SER A 85 4.10 15.55 -16.77
N SER A 86 3.47 15.40 -17.92
CA SER A 86 2.42 14.40 -18.13
C SER A 86 3.03 13.05 -18.49
N ASN A 87 2.21 12.02 -18.37
CA ASN A 87 2.44 10.74 -19.02
C ASN A 87 2.49 10.93 -20.56
N SER A 88 3.44 10.27 -21.20
CA SER A 88 3.61 10.33 -22.68
C SER A 88 3.85 8.94 -23.29
N VAL A 89 3.35 7.88 -22.65
CA VAL A 89 3.54 6.48 -23.10
C VAL A 89 3.08 6.29 -24.54
N VAL A 90 1.88 6.75 -24.88
CA VAL A 90 1.30 6.59 -26.23
C VAL A 90 1.96 7.53 -27.22
N GLU A 91 2.19 8.78 -26.84
CA GLU A 91 2.76 9.80 -27.72
C GLU A 91 4.20 9.50 -28.13
N ASP A 92 5.01 9.09 -27.16
CA ASP A 92 6.44 8.80 -27.36
C ASP A 92 6.70 7.32 -27.65
N ASN A 93 5.62 6.52 -27.74
CA ASN A 93 5.68 5.07 -27.97
C ASN A 93 6.68 4.35 -27.02
N CYS A 94 6.64 4.71 -25.74
CA CYS A 94 7.55 4.17 -24.73
C CYS A 94 6.82 3.89 -23.40
N ALA A 95 6.68 2.60 -23.05
CA ALA A 95 6.00 2.16 -21.84
C ALA A 95 6.61 2.71 -20.52
N LEU A 96 7.85 3.20 -20.56
CA LEU A 96 8.51 3.76 -19.38
C LEU A 96 8.15 5.23 -19.12
N TYR A 97 7.53 5.92 -20.06
CA TYR A 97 7.32 7.38 -19.99
C TYR A 97 6.07 7.76 -19.19
N HIS A 98 5.97 7.19 -17.99
CA HIS A 98 5.03 7.64 -16.96
C HIS A 98 5.36 9.05 -16.49
N ALA A 99 4.38 9.76 -15.94
CA ALA A 99 4.53 11.15 -15.51
C ALA A 99 5.68 11.32 -14.52
N GLU A 100 5.82 10.42 -13.55
CA GLU A 100 6.87 10.42 -12.53
C GLU A 100 8.26 10.25 -13.16
N VAL A 101 8.42 9.25 -14.04
CA VAL A 101 9.69 8.99 -14.72
C VAL A 101 10.09 10.17 -15.58
N ASN A 102 9.15 10.74 -16.35
CA ASN A 102 9.40 11.92 -17.17
C ASN A 102 9.81 13.13 -16.31
N THR A 103 9.13 13.33 -15.18
CA THR A 103 9.43 14.43 -14.27
C THR A 103 10.80 14.24 -13.60
N LEU A 104 11.14 13.03 -13.15
CA LEU A 104 12.46 12.70 -12.61
C LEU A 104 13.57 12.90 -13.64
N ARG A 105 13.38 12.44 -14.88
CA ARG A 105 14.36 12.64 -15.96
C ARG A 105 14.66 14.13 -16.20
N LYS A 106 13.61 14.97 -16.23
CA LYS A 106 13.77 16.42 -16.33
C LYS A 106 14.52 17.03 -15.13
N ALA A 107 14.25 16.55 -13.91
CA ALA A 107 14.95 17.00 -12.71
C ALA A 107 16.43 16.62 -12.74
N PHE A 108 16.77 15.37 -13.05
CA PHE A 108 18.16 14.93 -13.22
C PHE A 108 18.90 15.74 -14.29
N SER A 109 18.26 16.01 -15.42
CA SER A 109 18.82 16.84 -16.49
C SER A 109 19.07 18.27 -16.05
N LYS A 110 18.11 18.85 -15.29
CA LYS A 110 18.20 20.24 -14.79
C LYS A 110 19.34 20.42 -13.78
N TYR A 111 19.45 19.47 -12.84
CA TYR A 111 20.49 19.52 -11.79
C TYR A 111 21.84 18.93 -12.25
N LYS A 112 21.86 18.21 -13.35
CA LYS A 112 23.05 17.49 -13.88
C LYS A 112 23.68 16.57 -12.82
N GLN A 113 22.83 15.88 -12.05
CA GLN A 113 23.22 14.97 -10.96
C GLN A 113 22.47 13.67 -11.08
N TYR A 114 23.10 12.56 -10.70
CA TYR A 114 22.45 11.24 -10.63
C TYR A 114 21.77 10.95 -9.30
N ASP A 115 21.96 11.82 -8.30
CA ASP A 115 21.31 11.76 -6.98
C ASP A 115 20.75 13.14 -6.64
N LEU A 116 19.43 13.21 -6.46
CA LEU A 116 18.71 14.45 -6.12
C LEU A 116 18.60 14.69 -4.59
N SER A 117 19.17 13.79 -3.76
CA SER A 117 19.08 13.91 -2.28
C SER A 117 19.56 15.25 -1.74
N PRO A 118 20.62 15.88 -2.28
CA PRO A 118 21.08 17.20 -1.79
C PRO A 118 20.08 18.33 -2.05
N GLN A 119 19.15 18.14 -2.98
CA GLN A 119 18.20 19.18 -3.41
C GLN A 119 16.94 19.25 -2.53
N ASN A 120 16.74 18.26 -1.64
CA ASN A 120 15.58 18.17 -0.73
C ASN A 120 14.23 18.38 -1.45
N LEU A 121 14.01 17.63 -2.52
CA LEU A 121 12.86 17.79 -3.41
C LEU A 121 11.61 17.09 -2.89
N THR A 122 10.47 17.68 -3.22
CA THR A 122 9.12 17.13 -3.03
C THR A 122 8.48 16.87 -4.39
N ILE A 123 7.92 15.68 -4.58
CA ILE A 123 7.12 15.34 -5.76
C ILE A 123 5.63 15.21 -5.40
N TYR A 124 4.78 15.80 -6.24
CA TYR A 124 3.33 15.64 -6.19
C TYR A 124 2.87 14.89 -7.43
N ILE A 125 2.00 13.90 -7.24
CA ILE A 125 1.54 12.99 -8.29
C ILE A 125 0.02 12.85 -8.15
N ASN A 126 -0.74 12.98 -9.22
CA ASN A 126 -2.20 12.87 -9.14
C ASN A 126 -2.70 11.47 -8.75
N ALA A 127 -1.87 10.44 -8.88
CA ALA A 127 -2.15 9.07 -8.48
C ALA A 127 -0.98 8.44 -7.70
N GLU A 128 -1.24 7.37 -6.97
CA GLU A 128 -0.21 6.58 -6.29
C GLU A 128 0.78 6.02 -7.33
N PRO A 129 2.10 6.14 -7.11
CA PRO A 129 3.09 5.62 -8.05
C PRO A 129 2.90 4.12 -8.29
N CYS A 130 2.86 3.67 -9.54
CA CYS A 130 2.90 2.25 -9.89
C CYS A 130 4.22 1.61 -9.42
N ILE A 131 4.34 0.28 -9.51
CA ILE A 131 5.55 -0.44 -9.04
C ILE A 131 6.84 0.06 -9.71
N MET A 132 6.81 0.38 -11.01
CA MET A 132 7.96 0.92 -11.75
C MET A 132 8.35 2.30 -11.22
N CYS A 133 7.36 3.19 -11.06
CA CYS A 133 7.58 4.56 -10.59
C CYS A 133 8.00 4.60 -9.12
N ALA A 134 7.44 3.73 -8.27
CA ALA A 134 7.88 3.57 -6.88
C ALA A 134 9.36 3.19 -6.82
N GLY A 135 9.82 2.26 -7.66
CA GLY A 135 11.24 1.93 -7.79
C GLY A 135 12.09 3.14 -8.21
N ALA A 136 11.66 3.87 -9.24
CA ALA A 136 12.36 5.06 -9.71
C ALA A 136 12.45 6.16 -8.62
N LEU A 137 11.36 6.41 -7.89
CA LEU A 137 11.33 7.37 -6.78
C LEU A 137 12.26 6.96 -5.63
N MET A 138 12.32 5.65 -5.33
CA MET A 138 13.22 5.13 -4.28
C MET A 138 14.69 5.42 -4.57
N TRP A 139 15.08 5.38 -5.85
CA TRP A 139 16.47 5.63 -6.29
C TRP A 139 16.77 7.09 -6.59
N SER A 140 15.74 7.95 -6.70
CA SER A 140 15.90 9.32 -7.19
C SER A 140 16.56 10.28 -6.20
N GLY A 141 16.45 10.02 -4.89
CA GLY A 141 16.85 10.96 -3.85
C GLY A 141 15.76 11.97 -3.44
N VAL A 142 14.55 11.91 -4.02
CA VAL A 142 13.40 12.71 -3.57
C VAL A 142 13.08 12.43 -2.11
N LYS A 143 12.73 13.45 -1.32
CA LYS A 143 12.52 13.35 0.13
C LYS A 143 11.07 13.22 0.54
N THR A 144 10.15 13.83 -0.21
CA THR A 144 8.73 13.82 0.13
C THR A 144 7.89 13.51 -1.11
N ILE A 145 6.90 12.66 -0.92
CA ILE A 145 5.96 12.24 -1.97
C ILE A 145 4.54 12.54 -1.49
N TYR A 146 3.79 13.29 -2.27
CA TYR A 146 2.35 13.45 -2.14
C TYR A 146 1.67 12.80 -3.33
N PHE A 147 0.64 11.98 -3.08
CA PHE A 147 -0.16 11.41 -4.17
C PHE A 147 -1.67 11.55 -3.92
N GLY A 148 -2.43 11.61 -5.01
CA GLY A 148 -3.88 11.75 -4.98
C GLY A 148 -4.60 10.41 -4.83
N VAL A 149 -4.92 9.75 -5.93
CA VAL A 149 -5.73 8.52 -5.97
C VAL A 149 -4.88 7.29 -5.69
N PRO A 150 -5.24 6.43 -4.73
CA PRO A 150 -4.49 5.20 -4.45
C PRO A 150 -4.64 4.18 -5.59
N SER A 151 -3.61 3.35 -5.81
CA SER A 151 -3.53 2.39 -6.91
C SER A 151 -4.74 1.48 -7.05
N LYS A 152 -5.28 0.97 -5.94
CA LYS A 152 -6.49 0.13 -5.96
C LYS A 152 -7.70 0.85 -6.58
N ASP A 153 -7.80 2.16 -6.39
CA ASP A 153 -8.89 2.96 -6.97
C ASP A 153 -8.58 3.35 -8.41
N VAL A 154 -7.30 3.58 -8.77
CA VAL A 154 -6.85 3.73 -10.15
C VAL A 154 -7.22 2.48 -10.95
N GLU A 155 -6.82 1.28 -10.51
CA GLU A 155 -7.12 0.00 -11.14
C GLU A 155 -8.64 -0.22 -11.28
N ARG A 156 -9.39 0.01 -10.21
CA ARG A 156 -10.87 -0.14 -10.19
C ARG A 156 -11.56 0.78 -11.18
N ILE A 157 -11.11 2.02 -11.31
CA ILE A 157 -11.74 3.03 -12.17
C ILE A 157 -11.32 2.86 -13.62
N THR A 158 -10.04 2.66 -13.87
CA THR A 158 -9.46 2.76 -15.21
C THR A 158 -9.11 1.42 -15.84
N GLY A 159 -8.82 0.41 -15.03
CA GLY A 159 -8.27 -0.86 -15.50
C GLY A 159 -6.78 -0.81 -15.85
N PHE A 160 -6.05 0.28 -15.52
CA PHE A 160 -4.59 0.29 -15.58
C PHE A 160 -4.01 -0.69 -14.57
N ASP A 161 -2.93 -1.36 -14.92
CA ASP A 161 -2.19 -2.27 -14.03
C ASP A 161 -1.10 -1.47 -13.29
N GLU A 162 -1.29 -1.30 -11.99
CA GLU A 162 -0.36 -0.57 -11.11
C GLU A 162 0.78 -1.45 -10.56
N GLY A 163 0.63 -2.76 -10.68
CA GLY A 163 1.56 -3.74 -10.15
C GLY A 163 1.55 -3.87 -8.61
N TYR A 164 1.90 -5.06 -8.14
CA TYR A 164 1.88 -5.38 -6.72
C TYR A 164 3.12 -4.80 -5.99
N LYS A 165 2.89 -3.94 -4.99
CA LYS A 165 3.94 -3.27 -4.21
C LYS A 165 3.62 -3.27 -2.69
N PRO A 166 3.64 -4.45 -2.04
CA PRO A 166 3.27 -4.56 -0.64
C PRO A 166 4.18 -3.70 0.25
N ASN A 167 3.58 -3.05 1.26
CA ASN A 167 4.32 -2.29 2.28
C ASN A 167 5.28 -1.19 1.75
N TRP A 168 5.12 -0.73 0.51
CA TRP A 168 6.03 0.22 -0.11
C TRP A 168 6.20 1.51 0.71
N ILE A 169 5.15 2.05 1.32
CA ILE A 169 5.22 3.24 2.17
C ILE A 169 6.13 2.99 3.40
N LYS A 170 6.10 1.78 3.97
CA LYS A 170 6.99 1.39 5.08
C LYS A 170 8.45 1.29 4.61
N GLU A 171 8.68 0.76 3.42
CA GLU A 171 10.01 0.68 2.82
C GLU A 171 10.59 2.08 2.51
N PHE A 172 9.76 3.00 2.07
CA PHE A 172 10.16 4.40 1.84
C PHE A 172 10.52 5.08 3.16
N LYS A 173 9.74 4.87 4.22
CA LYS A 173 10.06 5.39 5.57
C LYS A 173 11.44 4.94 6.06
N LYS A 174 11.81 3.68 5.86
CA LYS A 174 13.15 3.16 6.23
C LYS A 174 14.28 3.88 5.50
N ARG A 175 14.01 4.46 4.33
CA ARG A 175 14.97 5.24 3.52
C ARG A 175 14.88 6.75 3.75
N GLY A 176 14.13 7.18 4.76
CA GLY A 176 13.96 8.59 5.08
C GLY A 176 13.08 9.35 4.09
N ILE A 177 12.26 8.63 3.29
CA ILE A 177 11.33 9.24 2.35
C ILE A 177 9.97 9.35 3.03
N THR A 178 9.44 10.57 3.10
CA THR A 178 8.12 10.85 3.64
C THR A 178 7.05 10.68 2.56
N VAL A 179 5.93 10.06 2.91
CA VAL A 179 4.83 9.79 1.97
C VAL A 179 3.50 10.22 2.59
N TYR A 180 2.71 10.97 1.80
CA TYR A 180 1.33 11.34 2.11
C TYR A 180 0.43 11.01 0.91
N GLY A 181 -0.60 10.22 1.12
CA GLY A 181 -1.51 9.77 0.09
C GLY A 181 -2.96 10.10 0.36
N ASN A 182 -3.82 9.88 -0.64
CA ASN A 182 -5.23 10.23 -0.63
C ASN A 182 -5.48 11.76 -0.55
N ILE A 183 -4.53 12.58 -1.02
CA ILE A 183 -4.65 14.04 -1.04
C ILE A 183 -5.58 14.44 -2.19
N GLU A 184 -6.70 15.12 -1.88
CA GLU A 184 -7.73 15.49 -2.86
C GLU A 184 -8.22 14.29 -3.72
N LYS A 185 -8.32 13.12 -3.08
CA LYS A 185 -8.64 11.85 -3.72
C LYS A 185 -9.90 11.90 -4.59
N ALA A 186 -10.99 12.46 -4.07
CA ALA A 186 -12.28 12.49 -4.77
C ALA A 186 -12.20 13.26 -6.09
N THR A 187 -11.47 14.38 -6.10
CA THR A 187 -11.23 15.18 -7.32
C THR A 187 -10.43 14.37 -8.34
N GLY A 188 -9.41 13.65 -7.88
CA GLY A 188 -8.59 12.79 -8.75
C GLY A 188 -9.37 11.61 -9.34
N GLU A 189 -10.22 10.94 -8.54
CA GLU A 189 -11.09 9.86 -9.02
C GLU A 189 -12.01 10.34 -10.13
N LYS A 190 -12.57 11.57 -10.01
CA LYS A 190 -13.39 12.16 -11.07
C LYS A 190 -12.60 12.34 -12.36
N VAL A 191 -11.37 12.84 -12.30
CA VAL A 191 -10.51 13.02 -13.49
C VAL A 191 -10.25 11.69 -14.19
N LEU A 192 -9.97 10.62 -13.42
CA LEU A 192 -9.79 9.27 -13.93
C LEU A 192 -11.07 8.73 -14.59
N GLN A 193 -12.23 8.95 -13.97
CA GLN A 193 -13.51 8.53 -14.52
C GLN A 193 -13.84 9.29 -15.82
N ASP A 194 -13.57 10.59 -15.87
CA ASP A 194 -13.76 11.42 -17.08
C ASP A 194 -12.85 10.93 -18.22
N TYR A 195 -11.61 10.51 -17.91
CA TYR A 195 -10.71 9.88 -18.88
C TYR A 195 -11.30 8.60 -19.47
N VAL A 196 -11.78 7.69 -18.62
CA VAL A 196 -12.42 6.43 -19.08
C VAL A 196 -13.64 6.72 -19.93
N ASN A 197 -14.51 7.64 -19.49
CA ASN A 197 -15.73 8.03 -20.18
C ASN A 197 -15.43 8.67 -21.56
N SER A 198 -14.24 9.25 -21.75
CA SER A 198 -13.83 9.82 -23.04
C SER A 198 -13.42 8.78 -24.07
N GLY A 199 -13.40 7.49 -23.74
CA GLY A 199 -13.05 6.38 -24.62
C GLY A 199 -11.59 6.37 -25.07
N LYS A 200 -10.70 7.09 -24.34
CA LYS A 200 -9.28 7.13 -24.66
C LYS A 200 -8.58 5.81 -24.27
N GLU A 201 -7.44 5.59 -24.89
CA GLU A 201 -6.69 4.36 -24.76
C GLU A 201 -6.21 4.11 -23.33
N ILE A 202 -6.56 2.94 -22.79
CA ILE A 202 -5.96 2.41 -21.58
C ILE A 202 -4.80 1.53 -22.05
N TYR A 203 -3.62 2.17 -22.16
CA TYR A 203 -2.43 1.48 -22.60
C TYR A 203 -2.01 0.44 -21.58
N LYS A 204 -1.82 -0.75 -22.05
CA LYS A 204 -1.20 -1.86 -21.32
C LYS A 204 -0.38 -2.65 -22.34
N PRO A 205 0.75 -3.24 -21.94
CA PRO A 205 1.48 -4.10 -22.84
C PRO A 205 0.52 -5.14 -23.41
N SER A 206 0.47 -5.27 -24.74
CA SER A 206 -0.24 -6.36 -25.38
C SER A 206 0.48 -7.66 -25.00
N ARG A 207 -0.10 -8.35 -24.06
CA ARG A 207 0.38 -9.67 -23.67
C ARG A 207 -0.75 -10.63 -24.00
N GLU A 208 -0.44 -11.68 -24.73
CA GLU A 208 -1.24 -12.89 -24.62
C GLU A 208 -1.45 -13.11 -23.13
N GLU A 209 -2.63 -13.46 -22.68
CA GLU A 209 -3.05 -13.53 -21.26
C GLU A 209 -2.18 -14.46 -20.37
N LYS A 210 -0.96 -14.75 -20.80
CA LYS A 210 0.05 -15.55 -20.12
C LYS A 210 1.24 -14.71 -19.73
N LEU A 211 1.21 -14.30 -18.45
CA LEU A 211 2.39 -13.97 -17.66
C LEU A 211 3.09 -12.66 -18.01
N ILE A 212 2.74 -11.55 -17.29
CA ILE A 212 3.79 -10.67 -16.71
C ILE A 212 3.10 -9.70 -15.76
N GLY A 213 3.69 -9.59 -14.53
CA GLY A 213 3.01 -9.14 -13.36
C GLY A 213 1.87 -10.12 -13.10
N MET A 214 2.05 -11.16 -12.30
CA MET A 214 0.92 -12.03 -11.99
C MET A 214 -0.21 -11.13 -11.53
N PRO A 215 -1.38 -11.10 -12.21
CA PRO A 215 -2.54 -10.47 -11.62
C PRO A 215 -2.56 -10.97 -10.21
N ASN A 216 -2.85 -10.12 -9.25
CA ASN A 216 -3.02 -10.62 -7.88
C ASN A 216 -3.92 -11.84 -8.02
N PRO A 217 -3.39 -13.07 -7.90
CA PRO A 217 -4.19 -14.26 -8.20
C PRO A 217 -5.29 -14.42 -7.15
N TRP A 218 -5.23 -13.57 -6.13
CA TRP A 218 -6.13 -13.56 -5.02
C TRP A 218 -7.36 -12.71 -5.32
N THR A 219 -8.51 -13.33 -5.25
CA THR A 219 -9.81 -12.66 -5.20
C THR A 219 -10.13 -12.37 -3.74
N ASP A 220 -10.38 -11.13 -3.41
CA ASP A 220 -10.88 -10.75 -2.08
C ASP A 220 -12.38 -11.03 -2.02
N CYS A 221 -12.75 -11.98 -1.19
CA CYS A 221 -14.12 -12.41 -0.97
C CYS A 221 -14.73 -11.82 0.31
N ASN A 222 -14.03 -10.93 1.01
CA ASN A 222 -14.42 -10.37 2.31
C ASN A 222 -14.75 -11.48 3.33
N SER A 223 -16.02 -11.70 3.67
CA SER A 223 -16.47 -12.77 4.55
C SER A 223 -17.41 -13.77 3.85
N ASP A 224 -17.44 -13.77 2.53
CA ASP A 224 -18.32 -14.64 1.73
C ASP A 224 -17.64 -15.98 1.38
N PHE A 225 -17.99 -17.05 2.08
CA PHE A 225 -17.52 -18.40 1.81
C PHE A 225 -17.89 -18.91 0.40
N LYS A 226 -19.07 -18.55 -0.13
CA LYS A 226 -19.48 -18.98 -1.47
C LYS A 226 -18.59 -18.37 -2.55
N CYS A 227 -18.18 -17.13 -2.37
CA CYS A 227 -17.18 -16.50 -3.23
C CYS A 227 -15.86 -17.27 -3.17
N GLY A 228 -15.34 -17.52 -1.96
CA GLY A 228 -14.09 -18.25 -1.76
C GLY A 228 -14.14 -19.68 -2.36
N GLU A 229 -15.22 -20.41 -2.12
CA GLU A 229 -15.46 -21.75 -2.66
C GLU A 229 -15.48 -21.76 -4.21
N LYS A 230 -16.19 -20.83 -4.81
CA LYS A 230 -16.26 -20.69 -6.26
C LYS A 230 -14.88 -20.41 -6.89
N VAL A 231 -14.08 -19.57 -6.26
CA VAL A 231 -12.75 -19.16 -6.77
C VAL A 231 -11.72 -20.26 -6.53
N ALA A 232 -11.67 -20.83 -5.32
CA ALA A 232 -10.73 -21.91 -4.98
C ALA A 232 -11.04 -23.24 -5.66
N GLY A 233 -12.32 -23.50 -5.92
CA GLY A 233 -12.82 -24.77 -6.46
C GLY A 233 -13.13 -25.81 -5.38
N PHE A 234 -13.09 -25.43 -4.10
CA PHE A 234 -13.43 -26.30 -2.97
C PHE A 234 -13.83 -25.46 -1.75
N ASN A 235 -14.47 -26.11 -0.77
CA ASN A 235 -14.96 -25.46 0.44
C ASN A 235 -13.98 -25.62 1.62
N PHE A 236 -13.88 -24.56 2.44
CA PHE A 236 -13.12 -24.58 3.70
C PHE A 236 -13.84 -23.78 4.78
N PRO A 237 -14.99 -24.28 5.28
CA PRO A 237 -15.89 -23.54 6.16
C PRO A 237 -15.42 -23.57 7.61
N LEU A 238 -14.41 -22.79 7.97
CA LEU A 238 -14.01 -22.60 9.36
C LEU A 238 -15.12 -21.91 10.16
N LYS A 239 -15.38 -22.39 11.38
CA LYS A 239 -16.33 -21.75 12.30
C LYS A 239 -15.62 -20.64 13.07
N LEU A 240 -15.63 -19.45 12.51
CA LEU A 240 -14.92 -18.28 13.02
C LEU A 240 -15.85 -17.07 13.10
N SER A 241 -15.46 -16.08 13.90
CA SER A 241 -16.02 -14.73 13.91
C SER A 241 -14.97 -13.71 13.45
N ASN A 242 -15.41 -12.61 12.82
CA ASN A 242 -14.53 -11.51 12.40
C ASN A 242 -13.38 -11.95 11.48
N TYR A 243 -13.70 -12.61 10.39
CA TYR A 243 -12.73 -13.11 9.43
C TYR A 243 -12.85 -12.42 8.06
N SER A 244 -11.79 -12.51 7.28
CA SER A 244 -11.77 -12.19 5.85
C SER A 244 -11.27 -13.37 5.05
N ILE A 245 -11.81 -13.53 3.83
CA ILE A 245 -11.47 -14.61 2.91
C ILE A 245 -10.81 -14.02 1.68
N ARG A 246 -9.71 -14.64 1.26
CA ARG A 246 -9.16 -14.50 -0.09
C ARG A 246 -9.01 -15.88 -0.70
N ALA A 247 -9.26 -15.96 -1.99
CA ALA A 247 -9.13 -17.23 -2.70
C ALA A 247 -8.46 -17.02 -4.05
N MET A 248 -7.76 -18.04 -4.50
CA MET A 248 -7.31 -18.21 -5.87
C MET A 248 -7.54 -19.68 -6.26
N LYS A 249 -7.45 -19.97 -7.55
CA LYS A 249 -7.65 -21.35 -8.02
C LYS A 249 -6.74 -22.32 -7.27
N GLY A 250 -7.32 -23.28 -6.58
CA GLY A 250 -6.60 -24.28 -5.80
C GLY A 250 -6.15 -23.84 -4.40
N ILE A 251 -6.39 -22.60 -3.98
CA ILE A 251 -6.02 -22.11 -2.63
C ILE A 251 -7.16 -21.30 -2.02
N PHE A 252 -7.50 -21.63 -0.77
CA PHE A 252 -8.46 -20.91 0.07
C PHE A 252 -7.73 -20.37 1.30
N GLU A 253 -7.82 -19.06 1.55
CA GLU A 253 -7.17 -18.40 2.67
C GLU A 253 -8.19 -17.67 3.53
N ILE A 254 -8.12 -17.86 4.85
CA ILE A 254 -8.95 -17.20 5.85
C ILE A 254 -8.03 -16.50 6.84
N THR A 255 -8.25 -15.20 7.04
CA THR A 255 -7.53 -14.39 8.01
C THR A 255 -8.48 -13.94 9.11
N TYR A 256 -8.14 -14.17 10.37
CA TYR A 256 -8.96 -13.80 11.53
C TYR A 256 -8.10 -13.38 12.73
N PRO A 257 -8.63 -12.55 13.66
CA PRO A 257 -7.93 -12.21 14.88
C PRO A 257 -7.89 -13.43 15.81
N LEU A 258 -6.69 -13.84 16.21
CA LEU A 258 -6.49 -14.87 17.22
C LEU A 258 -6.74 -14.32 18.63
N ASN A 259 -6.38 -13.04 18.84
CA ASN A 259 -6.69 -12.21 20.01
C ASN A 259 -6.52 -10.73 19.64
N GLU A 260 -6.60 -9.82 20.62
CA GLU A 260 -6.48 -8.35 20.39
C GLU A 260 -5.16 -7.93 19.73
N PHE A 261 -4.10 -8.73 19.84
CA PHE A 261 -2.74 -8.39 19.40
C PHE A 261 -2.24 -9.23 18.23
N LYS A 262 -2.93 -10.33 17.91
CA LYS A 262 -2.48 -11.31 16.92
C LYS A 262 -3.53 -11.61 15.88
N THR A 263 -3.08 -11.68 14.65
CA THR A 263 -3.87 -12.14 13.51
C THR A 263 -3.24 -13.38 12.92
N VAL A 264 -4.04 -14.39 12.66
CA VAL A 264 -3.61 -15.63 12.00
C VAL A 264 -4.25 -15.74 10.63
N THR A 265 -3.46 -16.24 9.68
CA THR A 265 -3.90 -16.57 8.34
C THR A 265 -3.81 -18.08 8.15
N VAL A 266 -4.93 -18.73 7.88
CA VAL A 266 -5.03 -20.17 7.63
C VAL A 266 -5.26 -20.40 6.15
N ARG A 267 -4.52 -21.35 5.55
CA ARG A 267 -4.68 -21.77 4.15
C ARG A 267 -5.00 -23.24 4.04
N LYS A 268 -5.80 -23.57 3.04
CA LYS A 268 -6.00 -24.91 2.50
C LYS A 268 -5.66 -24.91 1.01
N SER A 269 -4.99 -25.93 0.54
CA SER A 269 -4.75 -26.17 -0.89
C SER A 269 -4.76 -27.68 -1.21
N PHE A 270 -4.93 -27.99 -2.50
CA PHE A 270 -4.76 -29.36 -3.02
C PHE A 270 -3.44 -29.54 -3.77
N ASP A 271 -2.62 -28.49 -3.86
CA ASP A 271 -1.36 -28.54 -4.61
C ASP A 271 -0.24 -29.12 -3.73
N GLU A 272 0.26 -30.29 -4.12
CA GLU A 272 1.36 -31.00 -3.46
C GLU A 272 2.75 -30.42 -3.81
N THR A 273 2.83 -29.43 -4.71
CA THR A 273 4.11 -28.95 -5.28
C THR A 273 4.99 -28.18 -4.29
N HIS A 274 4.50 -27.86 -3.09
CA HIS A 274 5.17 -27.02 -2.10
C HIS A 274 5.79 -27.80 -0.92
N ASN A 275 6.12 -29.07 -1.07
CA ASN A 275 6.67 -29.90 0.03
C ASN A 275 5.85 -29.85 1.33
N GLY A 276 4.54 -29.69 1.22
CA GLY A 276 3.59 -29.62 2.33
C GLY A 276 3.47 -28.25 3.00
N ASP A 277 4.28 -27.24 2.65
CA ASP A 277 4.18 -25.86 3.16
C ASP A 277 3.53 -24.94 2.12
N ASN A 278 2.23 -24.70 2.26
CA ASN A 278 1.48 -23.76 1.44
C ASN A 278 1.26 -22.41 2.11
N SER A 279 1.96 -22.08 3.20
CA SER A 279 1.74 -20.87 4.02
C SER A 279 1.97 -19.56 3.26
N GLY A 280 2.79 -19.58 2.21
CA GLY A 280 3.24 -18.37 1.51
C GLY A 280 4.14 -17.48 2.36
N ASP A 281 4.74 -18.04 3.41
CA ASP A 281 5.76 -17.40 4.21
C ASP A 281 7.14 -17.86 3.75
N TYR A 282 7.95 -16.93 3.26
CA TYR A 282 9.30 -17.19 2.72
C TYR A 282 10.40 -16.74 3.68
N ASN A 283 10.05 -16.33 4.90
CA ASN A 283 11.04 -15.96 5.90
C ASN A 283 11.86 -17.18 6.34
N LYS A 284 13.14 -16.95 6.64
CA LYS A 284 14.00 -17.97 7.24
C LYS A 284 13.89 -17.88 8.75
N TYR A 285 13.61 -19.01 9.37
CA TYR A 285 13.54 -19.14 10.82
C TYR A 285 14.68 -20.04 11.32
N PRO A 286 15.22 -19.76 12.53
CA PRO A 286 16.32 -20.56 13.09
C PRO A 286 15.87 -21.97 13.45
N ASP A 287 14.61 -22.16 13.86
CA ASP A 287 14.05 -23.45 14.26
C ASP A 287 13.00 -23.93 13.23
N ASN A 288 13.30 -25.02 12.55
CA ASN A 288 12.38 -25.75 11.70
C ASN A 288 12.29 -27.18 12.23
N GLY A 289 11.12 -27.59 12.65
CA GLY A 289 10.97 -28.87 13.30
C GLY A 289 9.57 -29.44 13.25
N VAL A 290 9.37 -30.51 14.01
CA VAL A 290 8.08 -31.17 14.16
C VAL A 290 7.60 -30.95 15.59
N TYR A 291 6.37 -30.48 15.73
CA TYR A 291 5.67 -30.35 16.99
C TYR A 291 4.60 -31.43 17.10
N THR A 292 4.65 -32.24 18.16
CA THR A 292 3.63 -33.24 18.45
C THR A 292 2.53 -32.62 19.30
N LEU A 293 1.33 -32.56 18.77
CA LEU A 293 0.14 -32.05 19.45
C LEU A 293 -0.28 -32.99 20.59
N LYS A 294 -1.11 -32.50 21.51
CA LYS A 294 -1.60 -33.27 22.66
C LYS A 294 -2.38 -34.56 22.27
N ASN A 295 -2.98 -34.57 21.09
CA ASN A 295 -3.66 -35.72 20.54
C ASN A 295 -2.74 -36.73 19.81
N GLY A 296 -1.42 -36.48 19.83
CA GLY A 296 -0.41 -37.33 19.21
C GLY A 296 -0.13 -37.06 17.73
N VAL A 297 -0.84 -36.12 17.09
CA VAL A 297 -0.59 -35.72 15.70
C VAL A 297 0.67 -34.89 15.60
N ALA A 298 1.54 -35.23 14.66
CA ALA A 298 2.75 -34.47 14.36
C ALA A 298 2.49 -33.47 13.25
N ILE A 299 2.88 -32.22 13.47
CA ILE A 299 2.79 -31.12 12.49
C ILE A 299 4.16 -30.49 12.31
N ASN A 300 4.41 -29.97 11.12
CA ASN A 300 5.64 -29.20 10.85
C ASN A 300 5.49 -27.77 11.36
N THR A 301 6.59 -27.22 11.90
CA THR A 301 6.61 -25.85 12.42
C THR A 301 7.86 -25.13 11.99
N ARG A 302 7.76 -23.80 11.83
CA ARG A 302 8.88 -22.88 11.60
C ARG A 302 8.78 -21.73 12.59
N GLY A 303 9.90 -21.42 13.26
CA GLY A 303 9.87 -20.41 14.29
C GLY A 303 11.26 -20.11 14.88
N ASP A 304 11.23 -19.75 16.15
CA ASP A 304 12.40 -19.59 17.00
C ASP A 304 12.19 -20.37 18.32
N LYS A 305 13.11 -20.23 19.28
CA LYS A 305 13.04 -20.95 20.57
C LYS A 305 11.79 -20.64 21.39
N GLU A 306 11.15 -19.52 21.17
CA GLU A 306 10.02 -19.01 21.95
C GLU A 306 8.70 -19.08 21.22
N LYS A 307 8.71 -18.91 19.88
CA LYS A 307 7.51 -18.71 19.08
C LYS A 307 7.51 -19.53 17.79
N ILE A 308 6.33 -19.99 17.41
CA ILE A 308 6.05 -20.64 16.13
C ILE A 308 5.37 -19.59 15.24
N TYR A 309 5.96 -19.28 14.10
CA TYR A 309 5.41 -18.31 13.15
C TYR A 309 4.59 -18.98 12.05
N VAL A 310 4.95 -20.22 11.71
CA VAL A 310 4.27 -21.03 10.71
C VAL A 310 4.08 -22.45 11.25
N MET A 311 2.89 -22.98 11.08
CA MET A 311 2.60 -24.43 11.21
C MET A 311 2.01 -24.92 9.89
N TYR A 312 2.31 -26.19 9.53
CA TYR A 312 1.71 -26.82 8.35
C TYR A 312 1.69 -28.34 8.48
N PHE A 313 0.71 -28.96 7.82
CA PHE A 313 0.53 -30.41 7.80
C PHE A 313 -0.24 -30.85 6.56
N MET A 314 -0.15 -32.13 6.23
CA MET A 314 -0.90 -32.77 5.16
C MET A 314 -1.97 -33.67 5.76
N ALA A 315 -3.17 -33.69 5.16
CA ALA A 315 -4.26 -34.59 5.44
C ALA A 315 -4.85 -35.12 4.11
N GLU A 316 -5.74 -36.09 4.15
CA GLU A 316 -6.38 -36.65 2.93
C GLU A 316 -7.11 -35.57 2.12
N SER A 317 -7.70 -34.57 2.80
CA SER A 317 -8.49 -33.50 2.20
C SER A 317 -7.65 -32.29 1.72
N GLY A 318 -6.31 -32.32 1.84
CA GLY A 318 -5.43 -31.25 1.35
C GLY A 318 -4.25 -30.91 2.24
N VAL A 319 -3.55 -29.87 1.86
CA VAL A 319 -2.43 -29.25 2.59
C VAL A 319 -2.94 -28.06 3.37
N TYR A 320 -2.58 -27.99 4.64
CA TYR A 320 -3.01 -26.94 5.57
C TYR A 320 -1.82 -26.22 6.14
N SER A 321 -1.92 -24.91 6.24
CA SER A 321 -0.97 -24.11 6.99
C SER A 321 -1.66 -23.01 7.78
N ALA A 322 -0.99 -22.54 8.84
CA ALA A 322 -1.32 -21.30 9.52
C ALA A 322 -0.06 -20.47 9.74
N ARG A 323 -0.17 -19.17 9.55
CA ARG A 323 0.92 -18.22 9.81
C ARG A 323 0.44 -17.08 10.69
N CYS A 324 1.32 -16.60 11.56
CA CYS A 324 1.08 -15.48 12.45
C CYS A 324 2.36 -14.66 12.57
N GLU A 325 2.35 -13.41 12.09
CA GLU A 325 3.53 -12.52 12.11
C GLU A 325 4.01 -12.18 13.53
N GLN A 326 3.11 -12.23 14.50
CA GLN A 326 3.43 -11.97 15.92
C GLN A 326 3.95 -13.21 16.65
N GLY A 327 3.90 -14.36 15.97
CA GLY A 327 4.26 -15.66 16.51
C GLY A 327 3.21 -16.25 17.46
N MET A 328 3.09 -17.58 17.41
CA MET A 328 2.15 -18.39 18.18
C MET A 328 2.89 -19.13 19.29
N ASN A 329 2.25 -19.28 20.43
CA ASN A 329 2.65 -20.26 21.44
C ASN A 329 2.01 -21.64 21.17
N LYS A 330 2.43 -22.65 21.91
CA LYS A 330 1.96 -24.03 21.72
C LYS A 330 0.45 -24.19 21.90
N ASN A 331 -0.19 -23.48 22.82
CA ASN A 331 -1.63 -23.56 23.03
C ASN A 331 -2.41 -22.92 21.87
N GLU A 332 -1.87 -21.82 21.29
CA GLU A 332 -2.45 -21.18 20.11
C GLU A 332 -2.36 -22.10 18.87
N VAL A 333 -1.24 -22.79 18.69
CA VAL A 333 -1.06 -23.79 17.63
C VAL A 333 -2.06 -24.94 17.78
N GLU A 334 -2.24 -25.48 18.99
CA GLU A 334 -3.26 -26.49 19.30
C GLU A 334 -4.67 -26.01 18.98
N GLY A 335 -4.99 -24.78 19.38
CA GLY A 335 -6.31 -24.18 19.11
C GLY A 335 -6.60 -24.06 17.62
N ILE A 336 -5.62 -23.56 16.85
CA ILE A 336 -5.76 -23.40 15.39
C ILE A 336 -5.92 -24.77 14.71
N PHE A 337 -5.11 -25.74 15.09
CA PHE A 337 -5.24 -27.11 14.56
C PHE A 337 -6.63 -27.70 14.80
N ASN A 338 -7.17 -27.54 16.01
CA ASN A 338 -8.52 -28.04 16.34
C ASN A 338 -9.61 -27.35 15.51
N VAL A 339 -9.52 -26.04 15.29
CA VAL A 339 -10.45 -25.30 14.42
C VAL A 339 -10.42 -25.83 12.98
N ILE A 340 -9.22 -26.10 12.44
CA ILE A 340 -9.08 -26.68 11.09
C ILE A 340 -9.70 -28.09 11.06
N ARG A 341 -9.40 -28.93 12.04
CA ARG A 341 -9.90 -30.29 12.11
C ARG A 341 -11.42 -30.36 12.21
N GLU A 342 -12.04 -29.52 13.03
CA GLU A 342 -13.51 -29.46 13.15
C GLU A 342 -14.21 -29.05 11.85
N ALA A 343 -13.55 -28.28 11.00
CA ALA A 343 -14.08 -27.90 9.69
C ALA A 343 -14.04 -29.03 8.68
N GLU A 344 -13.11 -29.98 8.86
CA GLU A 344 -12.88 -31.11 7.95
C GLU A 344 -13.61 -32.40 8.34
N GLU A 345 -14.07 -32.52 9.58
CA GLU A 345 -14.86 -33.67 10.00
C GLU A 345 -16.21 -33.69 9.25
N PRO A 346 -16.55 -34.78 8.57
CA PRO A 346 -17.84 -34.89 7.93
C PRO A 346 -18.95 -34.77 8.99
N LYS A 347 -19.87 -33.83 8.78
CA LYS A 347 -21.06 -33.75 9.62
C LYS A 347 -21.80 -35.07 9.42
N ASN A 348 -21.73 -35.98 10.38
CA ASN A 348 -22.67 -37.07 10.45
C ASN A 348 -24.07 -36.48 10.43
N GLN A 349 -24.76 -36.63 9.30
CA GLN A 349 -26.17 -36.31 9.21
C GLN A 349 -26.88 -37.32 10.14
N LEU A 350 -27.38 -36.82 11.28
CA LEU A 350 -28.40 -37.47 12.06
C LEU A 350 -29.76 -37.29 11.37
#